data_931f24b8c840bcadd61c326736603680
#
_entry.id   931f24b8c840bcadd61c326736603680
#
_cell.length_a   1.000
_cell.length_b   1.000
_cell.length_c   1.000
_cell.angle_alpha   90.00
_cell.angle_beta   90.00
_cell.angle_gamma   90.00
#
_symmetry.space_group_name_H-M   'P 1'
#
loop_
_entity.id
_entity.type
_entity.pdbx_description
1 polymer ?
#
loop_
_entity_poly.entity_id
_entity_poly.type
_entity_poly.pdbx_seq_one_letter_code
_entity_poly.pdbx_strand_id
1 'polypeptide(L)'
;MGFAPSKQFNTDSSYKPFEDPETFRKRFGPDTKLTIAIGGWGDTSGFSEGAKDDASREKYAKNVAAMLESNGFDGVDIDWEYPGGNGQDYKEVPNSKKVDEIETYPKFLAAIRKAIGKKTLSIAVPGRKQDFIAFTKEQGPKIFESVDYVNVMSYDLINRRDNVTGHHSGVQGSLDTINEYLSIGAPAEKLNLGFAYYAKWFTTDPESDCEENPLGCKMAKLEEDDGTDNGKSGAFTFEASSVAEPPKNLKTTTNGKCGFAEGSKCPEGQCCSTYGNCGTGDDFCQAGCLSDYGTCKGLSITDSWRKAQKDGKTDEQGGGQYYFDKDSNIFWTWDTPAMIARKFKDIVAEKKLGGVMAWSLGEDTYKFEHLQAMQKGLESHKTKDN
;
A
#
# COMPACT_ATOMS: atom_id res chain seq x y z
N MET A 1 6.01 -10.99 6.44
CA MET A 1 6.96 -10.37 7.40
C MET A 1 6.56 -8.93 7.57
N GLY A 2 6.69 -8.38 8.77
CA GLY A 2 6.39 -6.98 9.03
C GLY A 2 7.56 -6.06 8.68
N PHE A 3 7.33 -4.77 8.82
CA PHE A 3 8.36 -3.76 8.65
C PHE A 3 9.25 -3.67 9.90
N ALA A 4 10.53 -3.38 9.69
CA ALA A 4 11.42 -2.98 10.78
C ALA A 4 11.26 -1.48 11.05
N PRO A 5 11.13 -1.04 12.32
CA PRO A 5 10.99 0.38 12.64
C PRO A 5 12.24 1.18 12.27
N SER A 6 12.08 2.30 11.57
CA SER A 6 13.20 3.12 11.10
C SER A 6 14.07 3.66 12.25
N LYS A 7 13.47 4.04 13.37
CA LYS A 7 14.19 4.54 14.55
C LYS A 7 15.19 3.56 15.16
N GLN A 8 14.97 2.27 14.98
CA GLN A 8 15.80 1.22 15.55
C GLN A 8 17.25 1.31 15.05
N PHE A 9 17.45 1.72 13.80
CA PHE A 9 18.77 1.79 13.19
C PHE A 9 19.58 3.05 13.56
N ASN A 10 18.97 3.99 14.26
CA ASN A 10 19.67 5.13 14.87
C ASN A 10 20.37 4.77 16.19
N THR A 11 20.06 3.62 16.76
CA THR A 11 20.63 3.11 18.01
C THR A 11 21.35 1.79 17.77
N ASP A 12 22.11 1.33 18.75
CA ASP A 12 22.83 0.05 18.68
C ASP A 12 21.91 -1.15 19.08
N SER A 13 20.59 -1.00 18.93
CA SER A 13 19.63 -2.06 19.22
C SER A 13 19.53 -3.07 18.08
N SER A 14 19.39 -4.35 18.42
CA SER A 14 19.21 -5.41 17.44
C SER A 14 17.76 -5.53 17.00
N TYR A 15 17.52 -5.63 15.70
CA TYR A 15 16.21 -6.03 15.18
C TYR A 15 16.01 -7.54 15.33
N LYS A 16 14.84 -7.93 15.81
CA LYS A 16 14.43 -9.33 15.89
C LYS A 16 13.14 -9.51 15.07
N PRO A 17 13.18 -10.26 13.96
CA PRO A 17 11.99 -10.58 13.20
C PRO A 17 11.03 -11.45 14.04
N PHE A 18 9.72 -11.33 13.78
CA PHE A 18 8.71 -12.12 14.47
C PHE A 18 8.71 -13.61 14.09
N GLU A 19 9.27 -13.93 12.92
CA GLU A 19 9.49 -15.29 12.44
C GLU A 19 10.94 -15.44 11.97
N ASP A 20 11.53 -16.58 12.22
CA ASP A 20 12.88 -16.89 11.79
C ASP A 20 13.00 -16.86 10.25
N PRO A 21 13.90 -16.02 9.67
CA PRO A 21 14.04 -15.88 8.23
C PRO A 21 14.40 -17.18 7.48
N GLU A 22 15.18 -18.07 8.09
CA GLU A 22 15.50 -19.36 7.47
C GLU A 22 14.27 -20.26 7.37
N THR A 23 13.43 -20.27 8.39
CA THR A 23 12.16 -21.00 8.39
C THR A 23 11.19 -20.42 7.37
N PHE A 24 11.12 -19.08 7.29
CA PHE A 24 10.29 -18.40 6.32
C PHE A 24 10.74 -18.67 4.88
N ARG A 25 12.03 -18.64 4.62
CA ARG A 25 12.65 -18.91 3.30
C ARG A 25 12.24 -20.27 2.70
N LYS A 26 12.07 -21.29 3.54
CA LYS A 26 11.68 -22.64 3.09
C LYS A 26 10.30 -22.71 2.42
N ARG A 27 9.49 -21.64 2.54
CA ARG A 27 8.18 -21.55 1.88
C ARG A 27 8.27 -21.11 0.42
N PHE A 28 9.45 -20.73 -0.05
CA PHE A 28 9.67 -20.17 -1.38
C PHE A 28 10.67 -20.99 -2.17
N GLY A 29 10.71 -20.75 -3.48
CA GLY A 29 11.71 -21.38 -4.35
C GLY A 29 13.14 -20.95 -4.00
N PRO A 30 14.15 -21.75 -4.39
CA PRO A 30 15.54 -21.53 -3.98
C PRO A 30 16.14 -20.23 -4.48
N ASP A 31 15.63 -19.67 -5.59
CA ASP A 31 16.11 -18.42 -6.18
C ASP A 31 15.43 -17.18 -5.60
N THR A 32 14.47 -17.37 -4.67
CA THR A 32 13.73 -16.26 -4.06
C THR A 32 14.61 -15.55 -3.05
N LYS A 33 14.83 -14.25 -3.26
CA LYS A 33 15.51 -13.40 -2.29
C LYS A 33 14.54 -12.95 -1.20
N LEU A 34 15.01 -12.99 0.03
CA LEU A 34 14.28 -12.53 1.21
C LEU A 34 14.85 -11.19 1.66
N THR A 35 14.09 -10.10 1.44
CA THR A 35 14.45 -8.76 1.88
C THR A 35 13.59 -8.32 3.06
N ILE A 36 14.12 -7.43 3.88
CA ILE A 36 13.38 -6.79 4.97
C ILE A 36 13.06 -5.34 4.59
N ALA A 37 11.80 -4.93 4.75
CA ALA A 37 11.44 -3.52 4.60
C ALA A 37 11.68 -2.76 5.91
N ILE A 38 12.18 -1.54 5.80
CA ILE A 38 12.33 -0.59 6.91
C ILE A 38 11.41 0.59 6.63
N GLY A 39 10.61 0.99 7.62
CA GLY A 39 9.72 2.14 7.51
C GLY A 39 8.28 1.78 7.26
N GLY A 40 7.71 2.32 6.19
CA GLY A 40 6.28 2.25 5.84
C GLY A 40 5.51 3.47 6.33
N TRP A 41 4.23 3.55 5.94
CA TRP A 41 3.35 4.66 6.31
C TRP A 41 3.29 4.87 7.83
N GLY A 42 3.58 6.10 8.26
CA GLY A 42 3.62 6.45 9.68
C GLY A 42 4.98 6.32 10.37
N ASP A 43 6.01 5.87 9.68
CA ASP A 43 7.38 5.74 10.23
C ASP A 43 8.38 6.63 9.48
N THR A 44 8.29 7.95 9.64
CA THR A 44 9.15 8.93 8.95
C THR A 44 10.30 9.44 9.82
N SER A 45 10.08 9.62 11.11
CA SER A 45 11.01 10.34 12.00
C SER A 45 12.35 9.63 12.22
N GLY A 46 12.40 8.30 12.12
CA GLY A 46 13.64 7.55 12.21
C GLY A 46 14.56 7.78 11.00
N PHE A 47 13.99 7.95 9.84
CA PHE A 47 14.72 8.28 8.62
C PHE A 47 15.27 9.71 8.64
N SER A 48 14.44 10.68 9.05
CA SER A 48 14.87 12.09 9.20
C SER A 48 16.11 12.19 10.11
N GLU A 49 16.09 11.48 11.25
CA GLU A 49 17.24 11.42 12.17
C GLU A 49 18.44 10.71 11.54
N GLY A 50 18.23 9.57 10.89
CA GLY A 50 19.29 8.76 10.27
C GLY A 50 19.95 9.41 9.06
N ALA A 51 19.22 10.28 8.35
CA ALA A 51 19.71 10.93 7.12
C ALA A 51 20.38 12.29 7.35
N LYS A 52 20.24 12.92 8.51
CA LYS A 52 20.55 14.34 8.76
C LYS A 52 21.98 14.74 8.48
N ASP A 53 22.97 13.94 8.86
CA ASP A 53 24.40 14.22 8.71
C ASP A 53 25.22 12.95 8.39
N ASP A 54 26.49 13.10 8.06
CA ASP A 54 27.34 11.99 7.64
C ASP A 54 27.51 10.94 8.73
N ALA A 55 27.68 11.35 10.00
CA ALA A 55 27.86 10.42 11.12
C ALA A 55 26.60 9.61 11.38
N SER A 56 25.43 10.25 11.31
CA SER A 56 24.12 9.59 11.43
C SER A 56 23.89 8.58 10.29
N ARG A 57 24.19 8.96 9.06
CA ARG A 57 24.08 8.08 7.88
C ARG A 57 25.01 6.87 7.98
N GLU A 58 26.27 7.07 8.38
CA GLU A 58 27.22 5.97 8.56
C GLU A 58 26.77 5.01 9.67
N LYS A 59 26.30 5.54 10.80
CA LYS A 59 25.79 4.72 11.90
C LYS A 59 24.56 3.92 11.46
N TYR A 60 23.58 4.57 10.83
CA TYR A 60 22.38 3.92 10.34
C TYR A 60 22.71 2.79 9.37
N ALA A 61 23.51 3.07 8.36
CA ALA A 61 23.94 2.12 7.34
C ALA A 61 24.69 0.92 7.94
N LYS A 62 25.58 1.14 8.92
CA LYS A 62 26.26 0.07 9.66
C LYS A 62 25.28 -0.83 10.40
N ASN A 63 24.28 -0.25 11.05
CA ASN A 63 23.28 -1.01 11.80
C ASN A 63 22.35 -1.81 10.85
N VAL A 64 22.00 -1.25 9.70
CA VAL A 64 21.29 -1.99 8.63
C VAL A 64 22.12 -3.19 8.16
N ALA A 65 23.40 -2.99 7.83
CA ALA A 65 24.27 -4.07 7.38
C ALA A 65 24.40 -5.19 8.43
N ALA A 66 24.59 -4.83 9.70
CA ALA A 66 24.68 -5.79 10.80
C ALA A 66 23.37 -6.58 10.99
N MET A 67 22.22 -5.93 10.85
CA MET A 67 20.91 -6.58 10.90
C MET A 67 20.72 -7.58 9.76
N LEU A 68 21.08 -7.21 8.54
CA LEU A 68 20.98 -8.10 7.39
C LEU A 68 21.84 -9.36 7.56
N GLU A 69 23.04 -9.20 8.11
CA GLU A 69 23.98 -10.30 8.33
C GLU A 69 23.49 -11.22 9.46
N SER A 70 23.12 -10.64 10.59
CA SER A 70 22.68 -11.40 11.77
C SER A 70 21.40 -12.20 11.57
N ASN A 71 20.52 -11.77 10.67
CA ASN A 71 19.24 -12.41 10.37
C ASN A 71 19.21 -13.18 9.03
N GLY A 72 20.29 -13.16 8.25
CA GLY A 72 20.36 -13.87 6.98
C GLY A 72 19.48 -13.32 5.87
N PHE A 73 19.17 -12.01 5.88
CA PHE A 73 18.45 -11.36 4.79
C PHE A 73 19.35 -11.12 3.57
N ASP A 74 18.77 -11.23 2.38
CA ASP A 74 19.45 -11.00 1.10
C ASP A 74 19.55 -9.53 0.73
N GLY A 75 18.76 -8.68 1.42
CA GLY A 75 18.71 -7.24 1.14
C GLY A 75 17.75 -6.48 2.03
N VAL A 76 17.64 -5.20 1.74
CA VAL A 76 16.76 -4.26 2.44
C VAL A 76 15.96 -3.44 1.43
N ASP A 77 14.72 -3.16 1.76
CA ASP A 77 13.87 -2.18 1.12
C ASP A 77 13.72 -0.97 2.04
N ILE A 78 13.96 0.23 1.53
CA ILE A 78 13.77 1.48 2.27
C ILE A 78 12.44 2.09 1.84
N ASP A 79 11.49 2.04 2.75
CA ASP A 79 10.14 2.54 2.55
C ASP A 79 9.94 3.82 3.38
N TRP A 80 10.55 4.92 2.90
CA TRP A 80 10.41 6.24 3.52
C TRP A 80 9.28 7.02 2.85
N GLU A 81 8.17 7.19 3.55
CA GLU A 81 6.97 7.86 3.05
C GLU A 81 6.72 9.20 3.76
N TYR A 82 7.28 10.38 3.30
CA TYR A 82 8.19 10.50 2.14
C TYR A 82 9.34 11.45 2.47
N PRO A 83 10.52 11.30 1.87
CA PRO A 83 11.60 12.26 2.05
C PRO A 83 11.20 13.63 1.49
N GLY A 84 11.40 14.68 2.29
CA GLY A 84 11.00 16.05 1.97
C GLY A 84 9.59 16.43 2.40
N GLY A 85 8.75 15.49 2.83
CA GLY A 85 7.43 15.77 3.39
C GLY A 85 6.26 14.99 2.78
N ASN A 86 5.05 15.41 3.08
CA ASN A 86 3.78 14.77 2.70
C ASN A 86 3.55 13.36 3.28
N GLY A 87 4.34 12.92 4.26
CA GLY A 87 4.12 11.67 4.99
C GLY A 87 2.91 11.75 5.92
N GLN A 88 2.72 10.72 6.73
CA GLN A 88 1.59 10.62 7.66
C GLN A 88 1.49 11.83 8.61
N ASP A 89 2.61 12.43 8.95
CA ASP A 89 2.75 13.58 9.83
C ASP A 89 2.60 14.96 9.13
N TYR A 90 2.08 15.02 7.91
CA TYR A 90 2.03 16.22 7.07
C TYR A 90 1.24 17.40 7.67
N LYS A 91 0.35 17.14 8.62
CA LYS A 91 -0.38 18.19 9.38
C LYS A 91 0.38 18.67 10.61
N GLU A 92 1.23 17.83 11.17
CA GLU A 92 2.02 18.12 12.38
C GLU A 92 3.36 18.76 12.03
N VAL A 93 4.02 18.23 11.01
CA VAL A 93 5.35 18.68 10.56
C VAL A 93 5.27 19.18 9.12
N PRO A 94 5.25 20.50 8.90
CA PRO A 94 5.17 21.05 7.55
C PRO A 94 6.41 20.72 6.72
N ASN A 95 6.24 20.55 5.41
CA ASN A 95 7.31 20.21 4.46
C ASN A 95 8.51 21.17 4.54
N SER A 96 8.27 22.45 4.90
CA SER A 96 9.35 23.44 5.10
C SER A 96 10.36 23.06 6.19
N LYS A 97 10.04 22.13 7.07
CA LYS A 97 10.94 21.59 8.10
C LYS A 97 11.73 20.36 7.61
N LYS A 98 11.38 19.83 6.43
CA LYS A 98 11.95 18.61 5.84
C LYS A 98 12.72 18.89 4.55
N VAL A 99 12.95 20.15 4.20
CA VAL A 99 13.60 20.55 2.94
C VAL A 99 14.99 19.92 2.78
N ASP A 100 15.77 19.83 3.85
CA ASP A 100 17.11 19.24 3.83
C ASP A 100 17.09 17.74 3.44
N GLU A 101 15.98 17.06 3.66
CA GLU A 101 15.81 15.65 3.31
C GLU A 101 15.90 15.41 1.80
N ILE A 102 15.57 16.40 0.97
CA ILE A 102 15.68 16.33 -0.48
C ILE A 102 17.12 16.03 -0.92
N GLU A 103 18.11 16.70 -0.29
CA GLU A 103 19.53 16.49 -0.59
C GLU A 103 20.15 15.36 0.22
N THR A 104 19.66 15.11 1.43
CA THR A 104 20.26 14.09 2.29
C THR A 104 19.78 12.68 1.96
N TYR A 105 18.59 12.52 1.35
CA TYR A 105 18.05 11.22 0.96
C TYR A 105 18.96 10.42 0.00
N PRO A 106 19.43 10.95 -1.14
CA PRO A 106 20.36 10.20 -1.98
C PRO A 106 21.68 9.87 -1.27
N LYS A 107 22.18 10.74 -0.38
CA LYS A 107 23.38 10.47 0.42
C LYS A 107 23.14 9.34 1.44
N PHE A 108 21.95 9.29 2.01
CA PHE A 108 21.50 8.23 2.90
C PHE A 108 21.48 6.86 2.20
N LEU A 109 20.89 6.80 1.00
CA LEU A 109 20.88 5.57 0.20
C LEU A 109 22.29 5.13 -0.22
N ALA A 110 23.16 6.09 -0.60
CA ALA A 110 24.55 5.79 -0.93
C ALA A 110 25.34 5.23 0.26
N ALA A 111 25.10 5.73 1.47
CA ALA A 111 25.70 5.20 2.70
C ALA A 111 25.25 3.76 2.97
N ILE A 112 23.95 3.47 2.83
CA ILE A 112 23.41 2.11 2.98
C ILE A 112 24.01 1.19 1.91
N ARG A 113 24.03 1.60 0.62
CA ARG A 113 24.63 0.82 -0.47
C ARG A 113 26.09 0.47 -0.17
N LYS A 114 26.87 1.44 0.28
CA LYS A 114 28.28 1.23 0.66
C LYS A 114 28.41 0.17 1.77
N ALA A 115 27.54 0.22 2.80
CA ALA A 115 27.62 -0.66 3.95
C ALA A 115 27.17 -2.10 3.64
N ILE A 116 26.11 -2.28 2.84
CA ILE A 116 25.57 -3.61 2.52
C ILE A 116 26.23 -4.28 1.32
N GLY A 117 27.10 -3.58 0.60
CA GLY A 117 27.87 -4.11 -0.53
C GLY A 117 26.95 -4.59 -1.67
N LYS A 118 27.00 -5.88 -1.99
CA LYS A 118 26.26 -6.51 -3.10
C LYS A 118 24.86 -7.01 -2.72
N LYS A 119 24.45 -6.87 -1.46
CA LYS A 119 23.09 -7.25 -1.06
C LYS A 119 22.08 -6.34 -1.74
N THR A 120 20.87 -6.83 -1.95
CA THR A 120 19.81 -6.06 -2.63
C THR A 120 19.45 -4.81 -1.82
N LEU A 121 19.38 -3.66 -2.49
CA LEU A 121 18.81 -2.42 -1.98
C LEU A 121 17.67 -1.99 -2.89
N SER A 122 16.48 -1.95 -2.36
CA SER A 122 15.31 -1.39 -3.04
C SER A 122 14.72 -0.22 -2.26
N ILE A 123 13.88 0.55 -2.91
CA ILE A 123 13.12 1.64 -2.30
C ILE A 123 11.66 1.53 -2.74
N ALA A 124 10.73 1.82 -1.83
CA ALA A 124 9.35 2.12 -2.18
C ALA A 124 9.22 3.63 -2.40
N VAL A 125 8.49 4.01 -3.46
CA VAL A 125 8.43 5.41 -3.90
C VAL A 125 6.99 5.82 -4.23
N PRO A 126 6.61 7.12 -4.02
CA PRO A 126 5.24 7.57 -4.14
C PRO A 126 4.64 7.36 -5.54
N GLY A 127 3.34 7.06 -5.59
CA GLY A 127 2.56 7.03 -6.83
C GLY A 127 2.07 8.40 -7.27
N ARG A 128 1.89 9.33 -6.35
CA ARG A 128 1.28 10.64 -6.60
C ARG A 128 2.35 11.70 -6.84
N LYS A 129 2.23 12.43 -7.93
CA LYS A 129 3.19 13.50 -8.31
C LYS A 129 3.42 14.55 -7.22
N GLN A 130 2.40 14.89 -6.46
CA GLN A 130 2.53 15.86 -5.36
C GLN A 130 3.42 15.38 -4.22
N ASP A 131 3.68 14.08 -4.13
CA ASP A 131 4.51 13.47 -3.11
C ASP A 131 5.97 13.23 -3.60
N PHE A 132 6.30 13.66 -4.85
CA PHE A 132 7.64 13.54 -5.47
C PHE A 132 8.65 14.59 -4.97
N ILE A 133 8.51 15.09 -3.77
CA ILE A 133 9.28 16.25 -3.27
C ILE A 133 10.79 16.03 -3.38
N ALA A 134 11.32 14.86 -2.99
CA ALA A 134 12.73 14.52 -3.15
C ALA A 134 13.06 13.89 -4.52
N PHE A 135 12.05 13.47 -5.28
CA PHE A 135 12.22 12.81 -6.58
C PHE A 135 12.22 13.86 -7.70
N THR A 136 13.34 14.54 -7.87
CA THR A 136 13.53 15.62 -8.84
C THR A 136 14.50 15.22 -9.95
N LYS A 137 14.54 15.98 -11.04
CA LYS A 137 15.55 15.78 -12.12
C LYS A 137 16.99 15.87 -11.62
N GLU A 138 17.23 16.61 -10.55
CA GLU A 138 18.57 16.77 -9.96
C GLU A 138 18.93 15.60 -9.04
N GLN A 139 17.98 15.15 -8.21
CA GLN A 139 18.25 14.12 -7.21
C GLN A 139 17.96 12.70 -7.74
N GLY A 140 17.04 12.54 -8.69
CA GLY A 140 16.66 11.25 -9.27
C GLY A 140 17.85 10.40 -9.69
N PRO A 141 18.77 10.88 -10.57
CA PRO A 141 19.92 10.07 -10.97
C PRO A 141 20.78 9.59 -9.80
N LYS A 142 20.97 10.41 -8.77
CA LYS A 142 21.77 10.07 -7.57
C LYS A 142 21.05 9.01 -6.71
N ILE A 143 19.70 9.07 -6.64
CA ILE A 143 18.89 8.08 -5.96
C ILE A 143 18.99 6.73 -6.69
N PHE A 144 18.74 6.73 -8.00
CA PHE A 144 18.67 5.51 -8.81
C PHE A 144 20.02 4.82 -8.99
N GLU A 145 21.15 5.55 -8.88
CA GLU A 145 22.49 4.98 -8.89
C GLU A 145 22.70 4.01 -7.71
N SER A 146 22.15 4.34 -6.53
CA SER A 146 22.38 3.59 -5.30
C SER A 146 21.57 2.32 -5.17
N VAL A 147 20.43 2.17 -5.89
CA VAL A 147 19.45 1.12 -5.70
C VAL A 147 19.42 0.11 -6.84
N ASP A 148 19.03 -1.12 -6.54
CA ASP A 148 18.82 -2.17 -7.54
C ASP A 148 17.43 -2.10 -8.14
N TYR A 149 16.41 -1.82 -7.29
CA TYR A 149 15.00 -1.76 -7.68
C TYR A 149 14.30 -0.56 -7.05
N VAL A 150 13.31 -0.06 -7.79
CA VAL A 150 12.42 1.05 -7.39
C VAL A 150 10.99 0.54 -7.45
N ASN A 151 10.39 0.28 -6.29
CA ASN A 151 9.03 -0.20 -6.15
C ASN A 151 8.07 0.99 -6.21
N VAL A 152 7.49 1.22 -7.36
CA VAL A 152 6.58 2.36 -7.57
C VAL A 152 5.21 2.00 -7.00
N MET A 153 4.79 2.68 -5.95
CA MET A 153 3.48 2.53 -5.31
C MET A 153 2.39 3.18 -6.17
N SER A 154 2.14 2.64 -7.37
CA SER A 154 1.16 3.11 -8.34
C SER A 154 -0.28 2.73 -7.92
N TYR A 155 -0.55 2.97 -6.66
CA TYR A 155 -1.84 2.81 -5.99
C TYR A 155 -2.01 3.92 -4.95
N ASP A 156 -3.16 3.98 -4.30
CA ASP A 156 -3.55 5.11 -3.44
C ASP A 156 -3.45 6.48 -4.17
N LEU A 157 -3.61 6.44 -5.50
CA LEU A 157 -3.54 7.63 -6.37
C LEU A 157 -4.65 8.63 -6.05
N ILE A 158 -5.74 8.18 -5.45
CA ILE A 158 -6.69 8.99 -4.68
C ILE A 158 -6.75 8.47 -3.24
N ASN A 159 -6.90 9.39 -2.30
CA ASN A 159 -7.00 9.08 -0.88
C ASN A 159 -7.85 10.14 -0.15
N ARG A 160 -7.91 10.09 1.18
CA ARG A 160 -8.74 10.98 2.00
C ARG A 160 -8.41 12.48 1.88
N ARG A 161 -7.29 12.84 1.25
CA ARG A 161 -6.89 14.25 1.00
C ARG A 161 -7.48 14.81 -0.30
N ASP A 162 -8.16 13.98 -1.08
CA ASP A 162 -8.78 14.37 -2.34
C ASP A 162 -10.27 14.73 -2.16
N ASN A 163 -10.81 15.47 -3.11
CA ASN A 163 -12.17 16.01 -3.04
C ASN A 163 -13.13 15.36 -4.05
N VAL A 164 -12.60 14.57 -4.98
CA VAL A 164 -13.39 13.93 -6.03
C VAL A 164 -12.99 12.47 -6.19
N THR A 165 -13.96 11.66 -6.58
CA THR A 165 -13.77 10.22 -6.85
C THR A 165 -12.93 9.98 -8.10
N GLY A 166 -12.24 8.86 -8.14
CA GLY A 166 -11.41 8.44 -9.26
C GLY A 166 -10.83 7.05 -9.00
N HIS A 167 -9.96 6.57 -9.87
CA HIS A 167 -9.29 5.29 -9.66
C HIS A 167 -8.08 5.45 -8.73
N HIS A 168 -8.02 4.65 -7.66
CA HIS A 168 -6.86 4.65 -6.79
C HIS A 168 -5.66 3.90 -7.39
N SER A 169 -5.88 3.05 -8.39
CA SER A 169 -4.85 2.22 -9.03
C SER A 169 -5.09 2.02 -10.53
N GLY A 170 -5.82 2.92 -11.20
CA GLY A 170 -6.16 2.81 -12.62
C GLY A 170 -4.94 2.74 -13.54
N VAL A 171 -5.11 2.15 -14.74
CA VAL A 171 -4.05 2.01 -15.76
C VAL A 171 -3.47 3.38 -16.14
N GLN A 172 -4.32 4.37 -16.41
CA GLN A 172 -3.85 5.70 -16.81
C GLN A 172 -3.03 6.37 -15.72
N GLY A 173 -3.52 6.40 -14.48
CA GLY A 173 -2.77 6.98 -13.35
C GLY A 173 -1.46 6.26 -13.08
N SER A 174 -1.45 4.94 -13.18
CA SER A 174 -0.21 4.14 -13.07
C SER A 174 0.79 4.46 -14.18
N LEU A 175 0.33 4.63 -15.43
CA LEU A 175 1.16 5.03 -16.57
C LEU A 175 1.74 6.43 -16.37
N ASP A 176 0.94 7.38 -15.90
CA ASP A 176 1.38 8.74 -15.63
C ASP A 176 2.47 8.76 -14.55
N THR A 177 2.31 7.98 -13.48
CA THR A 177 3.33 7.81 -12.43
C THR A 177 4.66 7.27 -13.01
N ILE A 178 4.62 6.23 -13.81
CA ILE A 178 5.82 5.66 -14.45
C ILE A 178 6.49 6.70 -15.37
N ASN A 179 5.72 7.43 -16.16
CA ASN A 179 6.26 8.46 -17.03
C ASN A 179 6.96 9.59 -16.24
N GLU A 180 6.45 9.96 -15.05
CA GLU A 180 7.13 10.92 -14.18
C GLU A 180 8.49 10.39 -13.71
N TYR A 181 8.61 9.12 -13.25
CA TYR A 181 9.90 8.54 -12.88
C TYR A 181 10.88 8.47 -14.04
N LEU A 182 10.42 8.06 -15.21
CA LEU A 182 11.26 8.06 -16.42
C LEU A 182 11.75 9.48 -16.76
N SER A 183 10.89 10.49 -16.59
CA SER A 183 11.21 11.89 -16.89
C SER A 183 12.29 12.50 -16.00
N ILE A 184 12.49 11.94 -14.80
CA ILE A 184 13.53 12.36 -13.85
C ILE A 184 14.77 11.46 -13.87
N GLY A 185 14.88 10.58 -14.88
CA GLY A 185 16.07 9.78 -15.13
C GLY A 185 16.09 8.40 -14.47
N ALA A 186 14.94 7.87 -14.03
CA ALA A 186 14.87 6.49 -13.55
C ALA A 186 15.12 5.50 -14.71
N PRO A 187 16.06 4.55 -14.59
CA PRO A 187 16.23 3.49 -15.56
C PRO A 187 14.99 2.58 -15.56
N ALA A 188 14.38 2.36 -16.72
CA ALA A 188 13.14 1.57 -16.82
C ALA A 188 13.30 0.15 -16.25
N GLU A 189 14.46 -0.46 -16.46
CA GLU A 189 14.81 -1.80 -15.99
C GLU A 189 14.94 -1.90 -14.45
N LYS A 190 14.98 -0.78 -13.72
CA LYS A 190 14.95 -0.76 -12.25
C LYS A 190 13.56 -0.54 -11.69
N LEU A 191 12.60 -0.06 -12.50
CA LEU A 191 11.25 0.25 -12.06
C LEU A 191 10.39 -1.02 -11.97
N ASN A 192 9.77 -1.22 -10.82
CA ASN A 192 8.73 -2.21 -10.60
C ASN A 192 7.37 -1.51 -10.49
N LEU A 193 6.42 -1.86 -11.35
CA LEU A 193 5.06 -1.35 -11.27
C LEU A 193 4.32 -1.96 -10.09
N GLY A 194 3.75 -1.13 -9.22
CA GLY A 194 2.97 -1.58 -8.07
C GLY A 194 1.53 -1.95 -8.44
N PHE A 195 1.07 -3.09 -7.92
CA PHE A 195 -0.32 -3.53 -7.99
C PHE A 195 -0.96 -3.51 -6.62
N ALA A 196 -2.19 -2.97 -6.52
CA ALA A 196 -2.99 -3.04 -5.32
C ALA A 196 -3.82 -4.34 -5.31
N TYR A 197 -3.64 -5.18 -4.27
CA TYR A 197 -4.47 -6.34 -4.03
C TYR A 197 -5.56 -6.03 -3.00
N TYR A 198 -6.11 -4.80 -3.07
CA TYR A 198 -7.18 -4.30 -2.23
C TYR A 198 -8.03 -3.27 -2.99
N ALA A 199 -9.24 -3.09 -2.52
CA ALA A 199 -10.13 -2.04 -2.97
C ALA A 199 -10.04 -0.81 -2.05
N LYS A 200 -10.41 0.35 -2.59
CA LYS A 200 -10.66 1.55 -1.77
C LYS A 200 -12.10 1.99 -1.90
N TRP A 201 -12.59 2.58 -0.82
CA TRP A 201 -13.91 3.17 -0.77
C TRP A 201 -13.88 4.59 -0.20
N PHE A 202 -14.81 5.40 -0.66
CA PHE A 202 -14.95 6.80 -0.29
C PHE A 202 -16.42 7.17 -0.17
N THR A 203 -16.81 7.84 0.90
CA THR A 203 -18.14 8.44 1.01
C THR A 203 -18.22 9.66 0.10
N THR A 204 -19.25 9.73 -0.73
CA THR A 204 -19.51 10.87 -1.59
C THR A 204 -20.37 11.93 -0.87
N ASP A 205 -20.34 13.15 -1.37
CA ASP A 205 -21.22 14.23 -0.89
C ASP A 205 -22.67 13.90 -1.31
N PRO A 206 -23.61 13.77 -0.35
CA PRO A 206 -25.00 13.41 -0.65
C PRO A 206 -25.74 14.44 -1.50
N GLU A 207 -25.24 15.69 -1.60
CA GLU A 207 -25.81 16.72 -2.45
C GLU A 207 -25.30 16.65 -3.91
N SER A 208 -24.35 15.73 -4.20
CA SER A 208 -23.77 15.56 -5.52
C SER A 208 -24.46 14.41 -6.28
N ASP A 209 -24.69 14.61 -7.56
CA ASP A 209 -25.25 13.59 -8.44
C ASP A 209 -24.16 12.58 -8.87
N CYS A 210 -23.84 11.66 -7.97
CA CYS A 210 -22.87 10.62 -8.23
C CYS A 210 -23.47 9.40 -8.97
N GLU A 211 -24.79 9.33 -9.10
CA GLU A 211 -25.45 8.23 -9.82
C GLU A 211 -25.20 8.34 -11.32
N GLU A 212 -25.30 9.55 -11.89
CA GLU A 212 -25.02 9.76 -13.30
C GLU A 212 -23.53 9.77 -13.63
N ASN A 213 -22.72 10.39 -12.77
CA ASN A 213 -21.27 10.55 -12.99
C ASN A 213 -20.46 10.11 -11.77
N PRO A 214 -20.31 8.79 -11.55
CA PRO A 214 -19.59 8.27 -10.39
C PRO A 214 -18.10 8.63 -10.34
N LEU A 215 -17.46 8.79 -11.49
CA LEU A 215 -16.05 9.22 -11.61
C LEU A 215 -16.00 10.76 -11.73
N GLY A 216 -15.18 11.38 -10.88
CA GLY A 216 -15.11 12.85 -10.77
C GLY A 216 -16.20 13.44 -9.89
N CYS A 217 -16.98 12.60 -9.18
CA CYS A 217 -18.00 13.06 -8.27
C CYS A 217 -17.38 13.60 -6.97
N LYS A 218 -18.00 14.63 -6.38
CA LYS A 218 -17.51 15.23 -5.15
C LYS A 218 -17.61 14.25 -3.98
N MET A 219 -16.54 14.14 -3.23
CA MET A 219 -16.50 13.36 -1.99
C MET A 219 -16.95 14.18 -0.79
N ALA A 220 -17.47 13.53 0.23
CA ALA A 220 -17.70 14.13 1.54
C ALA A 220 -16.38 14.62 2.14
N LYS A 221 -16.44 15.44 3.19
CA LYS A 221 -15.23 15.77 3.96
C LYS A 221 -14.71 14.49 4.64
N LEU A 222 -13.60 13.97 4.14
CA LEU A 222 -13.02 12.70 4.59
C LEU A 222 -12.02 12.89 5.75
N GLU A 223 -11.49 14.10 5.88
CA GLU A 223 -10.48 14.44 6.87
C GLU A 223 -10.75 15.85 7.42
N GLU A 224 -10.52 16.07 8.71
CA GLU A 224 -10.59 17.36 9.33
C GLU A 224 -9.35 18.22 9.00
N ASP A 225 -9.42 19.50 9.29
CA ASP A 225 -8.34 20.46 8.98
C ASP A 225 -7.04 20.15 9.75
N ASP A 226 -7.16 19.48 10.88
CA ASP A 226 -6.04 19.00 11.70
C ASP A 226 -5.49 17.62 11.27
N GLY A 227 -6.10 16.97 10.27
CA GLY A 227 -5.71 15.65 9.78
C GLY A 227 -6.46 14.48 10.41
N THR A 228 -7.42 14.76 11.31
CA THR A 228 -8.25 13.71 11.91
C THR A 228 -9.08 13.00 10.83
N ASP A 229 -8.97 11.68 10.77
CA ASP A 229 -9.73 10.84 9.85
C ASP A 229 -11.20 10.76 10.28
N ASN A 230 -12.12 11.12 9.40
CA ASN A 230 -13.55 11.09 9.65
C ASN A 230 -14.17 9.69 9.52
N GLY A 231 -13.37 8.66 9.24
CA GLY A 231 -13.86 7.29 9.03
C GLY A 231 -14.78 7.14 7.81
N LYS A 232 -14.70 8.08 6.85
CA LYS A 232 -15.54 8.11 5.64
C LYS A 232 -14.84 7.59 4.39
N SER A 233 -13.68 7.00 4.54
CA SER A 233 -12.92 6.34 3.49
C SER A 233 -12.06 5.23 4.09
N GLY A 234 -11.64 4.28 3.25
CA GLY A 234 -10.77 3.21 3.71
C GLY A 234 -10.33 2.26 2.60
N ALA A 235 -9.56 1.26 3.00
CA ALA A 235 -9.20 0.12 2.18
C ALA A 235 -10.01 -1.10 2.60
N PHE A 236 -10.22 -2.03 1.65
CA PHE A 236 -10.93 -3.28 1.89
C PHE A 236 -10.28 -4.40 1.10
N THR A 237 -9.94 -5.48 1.76
CA THR A 237 -9.18 -6.59 1.17
C THR A 237 -10.09 -7.54 0.40
N PHE A 238 -9.51 -8.35 -0.50
CA PHE A 238 -10.24 -9.40 -1.24
C PHE A 238 -10.25 -10.74 -0.52
N GLU A 239 -9.68 -10.82 0.66
CA GLU A 239 -9.63 -12.08 1.41
C GLU A 239 -11.02 -12.59 1.82
N ALA A 240 -11.09 -13.89 2.11
CA ALA A 240 -12.36 -14.58 2.39
C ALA A 240 -13.17 -13.95 3.53
N SER A 241 -12.51 -13.41 4.56
CA SER A 241 -13.14 -12.68 5.66
C SER A 241 -13.96 -11.48 5.20
N SER A 242 -13.58 -10.87 4.09
CA SER A 242 -14.22 -9.66 3.53
C SER A 242 -15.31 -9.97 2.52
N VAL A 243 -15.31 -11.14 1.89
CA VAL A 243 -16.20 -11.44 0.75
C VAL A 243 -17.10 -12.68 0.94
N ALA A 244 -16.71 -13.64 1.78
CA ALA A 244 -17.45 -14.86 1.96
C ALA A 244 -18.79 -14.63 2.69
N GLU A 245 -19.81 -15.34 2.26
CA GLU A 245 -21.08 -15.42 3.00
C GLU A 245 -20.83 -16.03 4.38
N PRO A 246 -21.44 -15.48 5.44
CA PRO A 246 -21.27 -16.01 6.77
C PRO A 246 -21.87 -17.43 6.89
N PRO A 247 -21.30 -18.29 7.74
CA PRO A 247 -21.93 -19.60 8.04
C PRO A 247 -23.36 -19.45 8.54
N LYS A 248 -24.27 -20.28 8.05
CA LYS A 248 -25.72 -20.20 8.40
C LYS A 248 -26.02 -20.33 9.89
N ASN A 249 -25.14 -20.97 10.67
CA ASN A 249 -25.32 -21.26 12.10
C ASN A 249 -24.22 -20.64 12.96
N LEU A 250 -24.05 -19.33 12.87
CA LEU A 250 -23.12 -18.62 13.73
C LEU A 250 -23.46 -18.73 15.21
N LYS A 251 -22.49 -19.19 16.00
CA LYS A 251 -22.60 -19.20 17.46
C LYS A 251 -22.22 -17.84 18.02
N THR A 252 -22.89 -17.45 19.10
CA THR A 252 -22.45 -16.28 19.86
C THR A 252 -21.10 -16.57 20.52
N THR A 253 -20.16 -15.66 20.40
CA THR A 253 -18.82 -15.81 20.99
C THR A 253 -18.86 -15.87 22.53
N THR A 254 -17.90 -16.57 23.10
CA THR A 254 -17.67 -16.62 24.56
C THR A 254 -16.34 -15.99 24.94
N ASN A 255 -15.49 -15.67 23.95
CA ASN A 255 -14.14 -15.11 24.16
C ASN A 255 -13.98 -13.66 23.66
N GLY A 256 -15.09 -13.02 23.25
CA GLY A 256 -15.08 -11.66 22.71
C GLY A 256 -14.50 -11.54 21.28
N LYS A 257 -14.23 -12.65 20.61
CA LYS A 257 -13.79 -12.69 19.21
C LYS A 257 -14.96 -12.98 18.29
N CYS A 258 -14.90 -12.45 17.06
CA CYS A 258 -15.96 -12.59 16.06
C CYS A 258 -15.39 -12.58 14.64
N GLY A 259 -16.24 -12.85 13.66
CA GLY A 259 -15.86 -12.78 12.26
C GLY A 259 -15.67 -14.15 11.62
N PHE A 260 -15.28 -14.11 10.35
CA PHE A 260 -15.16 -15.31 9.51
C PHE A 260 -14.17 -16.34 10.08
N ALA A 261 -12.98 -15.90 10.48
CA ALA A 261 -11.96 -16.80 11.01
C ALA A 261 -12.37 -17.51 12.31
N GLU A 262 -13.15 -16.83 13.17
CA GLU A 262 -13.64 -17.38 14.44
C GLU A 262 -14.93 -18.21 14.26
N GLY A 263 -15.64 -18.05 13.14
CA GLY A 263 -16.93 -18.69 12.89
C GLY A 263 -17.99 -18.31 13.94
N SER A 264 -17.88 -17.12 14.53
CA SER A 264 -18.74 -16.67 15.63
C SER A 264 -19.17 -15.22 15.47
N LYS A 265 -20.30 -14.88 16.07
CA LYS A 265 -20.85 -13.52 16.12
C LYS A 265 -20.82 -12.94 17.54
N CYS A 266 -20.89 -11.63 17.62
CA CYS A 266 -20.97 -10.92 18.88
C CYS A 266 -22.31 -11.14 19.59
N PRO A 267 -22.37 -10.96 20.92
CA PRO A 267 -23.64 -10.87 21.66
C PRO A 267 -24.52 -9.75 21.11
N GLU A 268 -25.83 -9.86 21.37
CA GLU A 268 -26.80 -8.83 20.97
C GLU A 268 -26.38 -7.44 21.49
N GLY A 269 -26.49 -6.43 20.63
CA GLY A 269 -26.11 -5.04 20.92
C GLY A 269 -24.61 -4.75 20.85
N GLN A 270 -23.76 -5.73 20.58
CA GLN A 270 -22.34 -5.52 20.31
C GLN A 270 -22.02 -5.60 18.81
N CYS A 271 -21.05 -4.81 18.40
CA CYS A 271 -20.53 -4.74 17.05
C CYS A 271 -19.30 -5.66 16.90
N CYS A 272 -19.10 -6.20 15.71
CA CYS A 272 -17.87 -6.90 15.35
C CYS A 272 -16.96 -5.97 14.54
N SER A 273 -15.81 -5.59 15.06
CA SER A 273 -14.86 -4.78 14.32
C SER A 273 -14.20 -5.56 13.19
N THR A 274 -13.61 -4.86 12.21
CA THR A 274 -12.75 -5.44 11.15
C THR A 274 -11.62 -6.31 11.72
N TYR A 275 -11.18 -6.04 12.93
CA TYR A 275 -10.15 -6.82 13.63
C TYR A 275 -10.67 -8.05 14.36
N GLY A 276 -11.94 -8.39 14.17
CA GLY A 276 -12.55 -9.58 14.75
C GLY A 276 -12.76 -9.51 16.27
N ASN A 277 -13.03 -8.32 16.80
CA ASN A 277 -13.30 -8.13 18.22
C ASN A 277 -14.71 -7.57 18.45
N CYS A 278 -15.40 -8.06 19.50
CA CYS A 278 -16.69 -7.54 19.90
C CYS A 278 -16.57 -6.34 20.84
N GLY A 279 -17.40 -5.32 20.61
CA GLY A 279 -17.45 -4.12 21.46
C GLY A 279 -18.63 -3.22 21.11
N THR A 280 -18.77 -2.09 21.84
CA THR A 280 -19.90 -1.16 21.73
C THR A 280 -19.52 0.27 21.38
N GLY A 281 -18.24 0.60 21.34
CA GLY A 281 -17.73 1.93 20.98
C GLY A 281 -17.65 2.14 19.47
N ASP A 282 -17.35 3.36 19.06
CA ASP A 282 -17.23 3.74 17.66
C ASP A 282 -16.13 2.95 16.93
N ASP A 283 -15.05 2.61 17.60
CA ASP A 283 -13.97 1.74 17.08
C ASP A 283 -14.46 0.34 16.63
N PHE A 284 -15.62 -0.09 17.11
CA PHE A 284 -16.22 -1.38 16.77
C PHE A 284 -17.40 -1.25 15.82
N CYS A 285 -18.14 -0.14 15.90
CA CYS A 285 -19.48 -0.03 15.36
C CYS A 285 -19.60 0.86 14.11
N GLN A 286 -18.56 1.64 13.81
CA GLN A 286 -18.47 2.55 12.66
C GLN A 286 -18.07 1.80 11.37
N ALA A 287 -17.60 2.56 10.38
CA ALA A 287 -17.11 2.03 9.12
C ALA A 287 -16.09 0.89 9.32
N GLY A 288 -16.31 -0.23 8.64
CA GLY A 288 -15.52 -1.45 8.84
C GLY A 288 -16.15 -2.46 9.82
N CYS A 289 -17.24 -2.11 10.49
CA CYS A 289 -18.01 -3.08 11.27
C CYS A 289 -18.51 -4.22 10.36
N LEU A 290 -18.31 -5.46 10.82
CA LEU A 290 -18.74 -6.67 10.13
C LEU A 290 -20.21 -6.97 10.50
N SER A 291 -21.16 -6.51 9.68
CA SER A 291 -22.61 -6.58 9.94
C SER A 291 -23.14 -8.00 10.08
N ASP A 292 -22.53 -8.98 9.43
CA ASP A 292 -22.90 -10.39 9.56
C ASP A 292 -22.58 -10.99 10.93
N TYR A 293 -21.67 -10.35 11.67
CA TYR A 293 -21.12 -10.89 12.91
C TYR A 293 -21.41 -10.01 14.13
N GLY A 294 -22.11 -8.89 13.95
CA GLY A 294 -22.46 -7.97 15.03
C GLY A 294 -23.51 -6.94 14.63
N THR A 295 -23.94 -6.12 15.59
CA THR A 295 -24.94 -5.07 15.37
C THR A 295 -24.25 -3.76 15.02
N CYS A 296 -23.99 -3.50 13.73
CA CYS A 296 -23.32 -2.28 13.29
C CYS A 296 -24.23 -1.03 13.43
N LYS A 297 -23.62 0.11 13.74
CA LYS A 297 -24.27 1.43 13.78
C LYS A 297 -23.84 2.18 12.53
N GLY A 298 -24.63 2.16 11.48
CA GLY A 298 -24.32 2.87 10.24
C GLY A 298 -24.27 1.95 9.03
N LEU A 299 -23.54 2.40 8.00
CA LEU A 299 -23.45 1.71 6.71
C LEU A 299 -22.64 0.42 6.84
N SER A 300 -23.21 -0.68 6.33
CA SER A 300 -22.47 -1.93 6.16
C SER A 300 -21.53 -1.83 4.97
N ILE A 301 -20.25 -1.54 5.23
CA ILE A 301 -19.20 -1.54 4.20
C ILE A 301 -19.12 -2.91 3.51
N THR A 302 -19.28 -4.00 4.26
CA THR A 302 -19.28 -5.36 3.72
C THR A 302 -20.41 -5.59 2.71
N ASP A 303 -21.63 -5.14 3.03
CA ASP A 303 -22.76 -5.29 2.10
C ASP A 303 -22.60 -4.42 0.87
N SER A 304 -22.12 -3.21 1.03
CA SER A 304 -21.77 -2.31 -0.08
C SER A 304 -20.67 -2.93 -0.97
N TRP A 305 -19.64 -3.55 -0.36
CA TRP A 305 -18.59 -4.24 -1.11
C TRP A 305 -19.11 -5.44 -1.90
N ARG A 306 -20.02 -6.23 -1.33
CA ARG A 306 -20.66 -7.36 -2.05
C ARG A 306 -21.44 -6.88 -3.29
N LYS A 307 -22.18 -5.74 -3.16
CA LYS A 307 -22.82 -5.10 -4.32
C LYS A 307 -21.76 -4.67 -5.36
N ALA A 308 -20.67 -4.01 -4.90
CA ALA A 308 -19.60 -3.56 -5.78
C ALA A 308 -18.98 -4.71 -6.58
N GLN A 309 -18.70 -5.84 -5.93
CA GLN A 309 -18.15 -7.01 -6.62
C GLN A 309 -19.09 -7.60 -7.67
N LYS A 310 -20.41 -7.58 -7.39
CA LYS A 310 -21.42 -8.12 -8.29
C LYS A 310 -21.72 -7.20 -9.48
N ASP A 311 -21.87 -5.91 -9.21
CA ASP A 311 -22.42 -4.93 -10.14
C ASP A 311 -21.40 -3.86 -10.59
N GLY A 312 -20.11 -4.09 -10.29
CA GLY A 312 -19.00 -3.20 -10.64
C GLY A 312 -18.88 -2.98 -12.14
N LYS A 313 -18.46 -1.78 -12.51
CA LYS A 313 -18.29 -1.35 -13.90
C LYS A 313 -16.82 -1.12 -14.22
N THR A 314 -16.45 -1.41 -15.45
CA THR A 314 -15.11 -1.12 -15.98
C THR A 314 -15.10 0.24 -16.63
N ASP A 315 -14.18 1.11 -16.22
CA ASP A 315 -13.83 2.30 -16.98
C ASP A 315 -12.74 1.93 -18.02
N GLU A 316 -13.14 1.84 -19.27
CA GLU A 316 -12.22 1.49 -20.35
C GLU A 316 -11.18 2.59 -20.62
N GLN A 317 -11.49 3.85 -20.34
CA GLN A 317 -10.58 4.97 -20.57
C GLN A 317 -9.53 5.06 -19.47
N GLY A 318 -9.93 5.17 -18.21
CA GLY A 318 -9.03 5.25 -17.06
C GLY A 318 -8.39 3.92 -16.70
N GLY A 319 -9.01 2.81 -17.13
CA GLY A 319 -8.50 1.46 -16.92
C GLY A 319 -8.58 1.01 -15.46
N GLY A 320 -9.76 1.16 -14.86
CA GLY A 320 -10.03 0.72 -13.49
C GLY A 320 -11.43 0.16 -13.35
N GLN A 321 -11.66 -0.55 -12.26
CA GLN A 321 -12.99 -1.01 -11.87
C GLN A 321 -13.56 -0.05 -10.84
N TYR A 322 -14.86 0.20 -10.91
CA TYR A 322 -15.55 1.07 -9.96
C TYR A 322 -17.00 0.65 -9.74
N TYR A 323 -17.57 1.11 -8.64
CA TYR A 323 -18.98 0.97 -8.32
C TYR A 323 -19.43 2.14 -7.45
N PHE A 324 -20.62 2.66 -7.68
CA PHE A 324 -21.27 3.62 -6.79
C PHE A 324 -22.49 2.97 -6.15
N ASP A 325 -22.43 2.80 -4.84
CA ASP A 325 -23.57 2.36 -4.02
C ASP A 325 -24.40 3.56 -3.61
N LYS A 326 -25.48 3.81 -4.32
CA LYS A 326 -26.37 4.94 -4.08
C LYS A 326 -27.11 4.88 -2.75
N ASP A 327 -27.38 3.67 -2.24
CA ASP A 327 -28.07 3.49 -0.97
C ASP A 327 -27.21 3.94 0.21
N SER A 328 -25.90 3.90 0.02
CA SER A 328 -24.89 4.19 1.03
C SER A 328 -24.05 5.44 0.74
N ASN A 329 -24.20 6.05 -0.42
CA ASN A 329 -23.34 7.13 -0.93
C ASN A 329 -21.85 6.75 -0.89
N ILE A 330 -21.52 5.50 -1.27
CA ILE A 330 -20.15 5.00 -1.27
C ILE A 330 -19.68 4.74 -2.69
N PHE A 331 -18.54 5.32 -3.03
CA PHE A 331 -17.79 5.03 -4.25
C PHE A 331 -16.69 4.02 -3.96
N TRP A 332 -16.63 2.97 -4.77
CA TRP A 332 -15.63 1.91 -4.74
C TRP A 332 -14.72 1.96 -5.96
N THR A 333 -13.45 1.63 -5.78
CA THR A 333 -12.48 1.48 -6.88
C THR A 333 -11.47 0.39 -6.55
N TRP A 334 -11.13 -0.44 -7.55
CA TRP A 334 -10.18 -1.56 -7.40
C TRP A 334 -9.64 -2.03 -8.73
N ASP A 335 -8.61 -2.88 -8.68
CA ASP A 335 -8.13 -3.62 -9.83
C ASP A 335 -8.77 -5.01 -9.91
N THR A 336 -9.02 -5.46 -11.13
CA THR A 336 -9.38 -6.84 -11.44
C THR A 336 -8.22 -7.57 -12.12
N PRO A 337 -8.23 -8.92 -12.18
CA PRO A 337 -7.27 -9.67 -12.99
C PRO A 337 -7.13 -9.16 -14.44
N ALA A 338 -8.24 -8.69 -15.05
CA ALA A 338 -8.22 -8.10 -16.38
C ALA A 338 -7.44 -6.77 -16.41
N MET A 339 -7.60 -5.91 -15.39
CA MET A 339 -6.85 -4.66 -15.28
C MET A 339 -5.36 -4.91 -15.04
N ILE A 340 -5.01 -5.92 -14.25
CA ILE A 340 -3.62 -6.36 -14.07
C ILE A 340 -3.02 -6.77 -15.43
N ALA A 341 -3.70 -7.61 -16.20
CA ALA A 341 -3.25 -8.01 -17.53
C ALA A 341 -3.09 -6.81 -18.49
N ARG A 342 -4.00 -5.84 -18.41
CA ARG A 342 -3.92 -4.60 -19.18
C ARG A 342 -2.70 -3.76 -18.80
N LYS A 343 -2.41 -3.59 -17.51
CA LYS A 343 -1.21 -2.90 -17.03
C LYS A 343 0.08 -3.55 -17.51
N PHE A 344 0.15 -4.87 -17.56
CA PHE A 344 1.29 -5.57 -18.16
C PHE A 344 1.50 -5.21 -19.61
N LYS A 345 0.42 -5.19 -20.41
CA LYS A 345 0.49 -4.85 -21.83
C LYS A 345 0.84 -3.37 -22.04
N ASP A 346 0.08 -2.48 -21.40
CA ASP A 346 0.07 -1.05 -21.72
C ASP A 346 1.17 -0.28 -20.98
N ILE A 347 1.75 -0.86 -19.91
CA ILE A 347 2.78 -0.20 -19.09
C ILE A 347 4.06 -1.03 -19.03
N VAL A 348 4.01 -2.23 -18.42
CA VAL A 348 5.23 -3.03 -18.15
C VAL A 348 5.97 -3.34 -19.44
N ALA A 349 5.27 -3.88 -20.45
CA ALA A 349 5.87 -4.24 -21.71
C ALA A 349 6.23 -3.01 -22.57
N GLU A 350 5.33 -2.02 -22.63
CA GLU A 350 5.52 -0.82 -23.47
C GLU A 350 6.69 0.04 -22.98
N LYS A 351 6.82 0.19 -21.65
CA LYS A 351 7.91 0.97 -21.02
C LYS A 351 9.14 0.14 -20.72
N LYS A 352 9.13 -1.17 -20.99
CA LYS A 352 10.22 -2.12 -20.74
C LYS A 352 10.67 -2.08 -19.27
N LEU A 353 9.71 -2.14 -18.35
CA LEU A 353 9.99 -2.11 -16.94
C LEU A 353 10.71 -3.38 -16.48
N GLY A 354 11.55 -3.26 -15.45
CA GLY A 354 12.31 -4.39 -14.88
C GLY A 354 11.45 -5.42 -14.19
N GLY A 355 10.27 -5.02 -13.67
CA GLY A 355 9.41 -5.93 -12.94
C GLY A 355 8.12 -5.32 -12.44
N VAL A 356 7.56 -6.01 -11.46
CA VAL A 356 6.32 -5.64 -10.79
C VAL A 356 6.41 -5.89 -9.29
N MET A 357 5.58 -5.22 -8.52
CA MET A 357 5.44 -5.37 -7.07
C MET A 357 3.95 -5.42 -6.73
N ALA A 358 3.57 -6.08 -5.66
CA ALA A 358 2.20 -6.11 -5.17
C ALA A 358 2.12 -5.74 -3.68
N TRP A 359 1.14 -4.92 -3.33
CA TRP A 359 0.71 -4.67 -1.98
C TRP A 359 -0.74 -5.11 -1.81
N SER A 360 -1.02 -6.16 -1.01
CA SER A 360 -0.07 -7.15 -0.54
C SER A 360 -0.62 -8.56 -0.79
N LEU A 361 0.25 -9.55 -0.84
CA LEU A 361 -0.15 -10.94 -1.13
C LEU A 361 -1.19 -11.50 -0.16
N GLY A 362 -1.22 -11.02 1.08
CA GLY A 362 -2.19 -11.46 2.08
C GLY A 362 -3.60 -10.90 1.86
N GLU A 363 -3.74 -9.91 1.00
CA GLU A 363 -5.01 -9.22 0.73
C GLU A 363 -5.73 -9.73 -0.53
N ASP A 364 -5.09 -10.65 -1.28
CA ASP A 364 -5.66 -11.24 -2.50
C ASP A 364 -6.87 -12.14 -2.22
N THR A 365 -7.62 -12.46 -3.26
CA THR A 365 -8.72 -13.41 -3.19
C THR A 365 -8.26 -14.76 -2.67
N TYR A 366 -9.18 -15.53 -2.10
CA TYR A 366 -8.88 -16.90 -1.63
C TYR A 366 -8.30 -17.81 -2.73
N LYS A 367 -8.60 -17.51 -4.01
CA LYS A 367 -8.09 -18.24 -5.17
C LYS A 367 -6.82 -17.62 -5.75
N PHE A 368 -6.29 -16.56 -5.15
CA PHE A 368 -5.12 -15.83 -5.61
C PHE A 368 -5.24 -15.34 -7.06
N GLU A 369 -6.40 -14.79 -7.42
CA GLU A 369 -6.72 -14.43 -8.81
C GLU A 369 -5.86 -13.26 -9.32
N HIS A 370 -5.53 -12.28 -8.46
CA HIS A 370 -4.62 -11.19 -8.80
C HIS A 370 -3.19 -11.69 -8.97
N LEU A 371 -2.72 -12.55 -8.04
CA LEU A 371 -1.40 -13.16 -8.13
C LEU A 371 -1.25 -14.00 -9.41
N GLN A 372 -2.26 -14.80 -9.76
CA GLN A 372 -2.25 -15.61 -10.99
C GLN A 372 -2.20 -14.71 -12.25
N ALA A 373 -2.95 -13.60 -12.26
CA ALA A 373 -2.90 -12.64 -13.36
C ALA A 373 -1.52 -11.99 -13.48
N MET A 374 -0.90 -11.64 -12.35
CA MET A 374 0.45 -11.10 -12.32
C MET A 374 1.49 -12.12 -12.82
N GLN A 375 1.40 -13.38 -12.41
CA GLN A 375 2.28 -14.46 -12.88
C GLN A 375 2.19 -14.66 -14.39
N LYS A 376 0.96 -14.73 -14.95
CA LYS A 376 0.73 -14.82 -16.40
C LYS A 376 1.32 -13.62 -17.16
N GLY A 377 1.20 -12.43 -16.59
CA GLY A 377 1.80 -11.22 -17.14
C GLY A 377 3.33 -11.31 -17.21
N LEU A 378 3.98 -11.77 -16.14
CA LEU A 378 5.43 -11.97 -16.08
C LEU A 378 5.92 -13.02 -17.08
N GLU A 379 5.21 -14.14 -17.22
CA GLU A 379 5.54 -15.18 -18.20
C GLU A 379 5.48 -14.64 -19.63
N SER A 380 4.43 -13.88 -19.96
CA SER A 380 4.25 -13.27 -21.26
C SER A 380 5.28 -12.18 -21.57
N HIS A 381 5.81 -11.52 -20.55
CA HIS A 381 6.85 -10.49 -20.69
C HIS A 381 8.22 -11.14 -20.98
N LYS A 382 8.59 -12.16 -20.24
CA LYS A 382 9.86 -12.90 -20.42
C LYS A 382 9.98 -13.55 -21.81
N THR A 383 8.87 -14.02 -22.39
CA THR A 383 8.89 -14.69 -23.71
C THR A 383 9.07 -13.73 -24.90
N LYS A 384 8.93 -12.42 -24.69
CA LYS A 384 9.15 -11.42 -25.75
C LYS A 384 10.59 -10.90 -25.83
N ASP A 385 11.38 -11.13 -24.78
CA ASP A 385 12.78 -10.71 -24.72
C ASP A 385 13.77 -11.82 -25.14
N ASN A 386 13.27 -13.00 -25.54
CA ASN A 386 14.00 -14.11 -26.16
C ASN A 386 13.62 -14.23 -27.64
#